data_741fa9132edc501055314616bccbf055
#
_entry.id   741fa9132edc501055314616bccbf055
#
_cell.length_a   1.000
_cell.length_b   1.000
_cell.length_c   1.000
_cell.angle_alpha   90.00
_cell.angle_beta   90.00
_cell.angle_gamma   90.00
#
_symmetry.space_group_name_H-M   'P 1'
#
loop_
_entity.id
_entity.type
_entity.pdbx_description
1 polymer ?
#
loop_
_entity_poly.entity_id
_entity_poly.type
_entity_poly.pdbx_seq_one_letter_code
_entity_poly.pdbx_strand_id
1 'polypeptide(L)'
;MFGKRVLVTGCGPIGNLLIGSLRAAGAVQIVAADLSDSALACARRMGASEIHNLRDEPEALARYTADKGYFDVMFEASGSAHALRDGLTCMRPRGIVVTVGLGGDVAIPLNLVVGKEIDLRGTFRFHPEFAQAVDLLNRKVIDVTPVISHTIAFQEAVQAFELAGDKQQAMKVVLDFGVPDQ
;
A
#
# COMPACT_ATOMS: atom_id res chain seq x y z
N MET A 1 -6.94 0.68 14.05
CA MET A 1 -6.18 1.70 13.30
C MET A 1 -6.46 3.13 13.76
N PHE A 2 -7.55 3.35 14.47
CA PHE A 2 -7.93 4.69 14.96
C PHE A 2 -6.78 5.37 15.72
N GLY A 3 -6.47 6.62 15.38
CA GLY A 3 -5.43 7.43 15.98
C GLY A 3 -3.98 7.01 15.70
N LYS A 4 -3.72 6.07 14.78
CA LYS A 4 -2.38 5.57 14.46
C LYS A 4 -1.72 6.35 13.32
N ARG A 5 -0.40 6.54 13.43
CA ARG A 5 0.47 7.01 12.34
C ARG A 5 0.98 5.80 11.58
N VAL A 6 0.72 5.77 10.29
CA VAL A 6 0.97 4.60 9.44
C VAL A 6 1.92 4.94 8.30
N LEU A 7 2.90 4.06 8.06
CA LEU A 7 3.73 4.05 6.86
C LEU A 7 3.25 2.97 5.90
N VAL A 8 3.07 3.32 4.64
CA VAL A 8 2.83 2.36 3.54
C VAL A 8 3.98 2.47 2.55
N THR A 9 4.73 1.40 2.36
CA THR A 9 5.77 1.29 1.33
C THR A 9 5.30 0.42 0.19
N GLY A 10 5.42 0.95 -1.03
CA GLY A 10 4.81 0.36 -2.22
C GLY A 10 3.35 0.80 -2.40
N CYS A 11 3.13 1.70 -3.37
CA CYS A 11 1.83 2.29 -3.70
C CYS A 11 1.24 1.69 -4.99
N GLY A 12 1.52 0.43 -5.30
CA GLY A 12 0.80 -0.32 -6.32
C GLY A 12 -0.68 -0.49 -5.97
N PRO A 13 -1.45 -1.29 -6.72
CA PRO A 13 -2.87 -1.49 -6.46
C PRO A 13 -3.19 -1.89 -5.02
N ILE A 14 -2.42 -2.82 -4.45
CA ILE A 14 -2.61 -3.29 -3.07
C ILE A 14 -2.31 -2.19 -2.06
N GLY A 15 -1.16 -1.48 -2.21
CA GLY A 15 -0.80 -0.39 -1.31
C GLY A 15 -1.81 0.75 -1.33
N ASN A 16 -2.35 1.09 -2.49
CA ASN A 16 -3.38 2.11 -2.62
C ASN A 16 -4.71 1.68 -1.98
N LEU A 17 -5.13 0.43 -2.13
CA LEU A 17 -6.31 -0.10 -1.45
C LEU A 17 -6.12 -0.14 0.08
N LEU A 18 -4.91 -0.46 0.56
CA LEU A 18 -4.56 -0.35 1.97
C LEU A 18 -4.72 1.09 2.48
N ILE A 19 -4.23 2.11 1.75
CA ILE A 19 -4.35 3.52 2.13
C ILE A 19 -5.82 3.90 2.30
N GLY A 20 -6.70 3.54 1.35
CA GLY A 20 -8.14 3.78 1.46
C GLY A 20 -8.76 3.10 2.69
N SER A 21 -8.37 1.86 2.95
CA SER A 21 -8.84 1.09 4.10
C SER A 21 -8.36 1.68 5.43
N LEU A 22 -7.10 2.12 5.50
CA LEU A 22 -6.51 2.76 6.67
C LEU A 22 -7.17 4.10 7.01
N ARG A 23 -7.48 4.90 5.98
CA ARG A 23 -8.24 6.13 6.15
C ARG A 23 -9.63 5.84 6.73
N ALA A 24 -10.36 4.90 6.14
CA ALA A 24 -11.68 4.50 6.63
C ALA A 24 -11.63 3.95 8.08
N ALA A 25 -10.54 3.28 8.44
CA ALA A 25 -10.30 2.76 9.79
C ALA A 25 -9.81 3.81 10.81
N GLY A 26 -9.69 5.10 10.40
CA GLY A 26 -9.38 6.21 11.30
C GLY A 26 -7.90 6.40 11.61
N ALA A 27 -6.99 6.00 10.73
CA ALA A 27 -5.57 6.38 10.85
C ALA A 27 -5.46 7.91 10.85
N VAL A 28 -4.69 8.47 11.79
CA VAL A 28 -4.53 9.93 11.95
C VAL A 28 -3.56 10.52 10.93
N GLN A 29 -2.60 9.73 10.51
CA GLN A 29 -1.64 10.09 9.46
C GLN A 29 -1.29 8.84 8.66
N ILE A 30 -1.25 8.97 7.35
CA ILE A 30 -0.82 7.93 6.42
C ILE A 30 0.26 8.54 5.55
N VAL A 31 1.50 8.06 5.72
CA VAL A 31 2.64 8.41 4.88
C VAL A 31 2.83 7.29 3.87
N ALA A 32 2.87 7.64 2.60
CA ALA A 32 3.03 6.70 1.50
C ALA A 32 4.38 6.93 0.79
N ALA A 33 5.12 5.86 0.53
CA ALA A 33 6.42 5.90 -0.14
C ALA A 33 6.46 4.92 -1.31
N ASP A 34 6.90 5.39 -2.46
CA ASP A 34 7.05 4.61 -3.69
C ASP A 34 8.15 5.22 -4.58
N LEU A 35 8.46 4.57 -5.71
CA LEU A 35 9.37 5.05 -6.74
C LEU A 35 8.63 5.68 -7.94
N SER A 36 7.29 5.63 -7.97
CA SER A 36 6.44 6.05 -9.09
C SER A 36 5.55 7.23 -8.71
N ASP A 37 5.68 8.33 -9.43
CA ASP A 37 4.83 9.52 -9.24
C ASP A 37 3.35 9.22 -9.48
N SER A 38 3.03 8.40 -10.49
CA SER A 38 1.65 8.02 -10.79
C SER A 38 1.03 7.20 -9.66
N ALA A 39 1.80 6.28 -9.06
CA ALA A 39 1.37 5.50 -7.90
C ALA A 39 1.15 6.39 -6.67
N LEU A 40 2.03 7.36 -6.43
CA LEU A 40 1.93 8.33 -5.34
C LEU A 40 0.77 9.32 -5.54
N ALA A 41 0.51 9.75 -6.78
CA ALA A 41 -0.66 10.56 -7.09
C ALA A 41 -1.97 9.81 -6.79
N CYS A 42 -2.02 8.50 -7.08
CA CYS A 42 -3.13 7.64 -6.66
C CYS A 42 -3.21 7.56 -5.13
N ALA A 43 -2.09 7.34 -4.43
CA ALA A 43 -2.04 7.27 -2.98
C ALA A 43 -2.61 8.52 -2.31
N ARG A 44 -2.33 9.70 -2.85
CA ARG A 44 -2.92 10.96 -2.36
C ARG A 44 -4.43 10.99 -2.54
N ARG A 45 -4.93 10.54 -3.69
CA ARG A 45 -6.40 10.45 -3.92
C ARG A 45 -7.07 9.42 -3.01
N MET A 46 -6.37 8.32 -2.70
CA MET A 46 -6.85 7.30 -1.76
C MET A 46 -6.83 7.77 -0.30
N GLY A 47 -6.14 8.88 0.00
CA GLY A 47 -6.17 9.52 1.31
C GLY A 47 -4.87 9.49 2.10
N ALA A 48 -3.73 9.27 1.43
CA ALA A 48 -2.43 9.50 2.05
C ALA A 48 -2.28 10.99 2.43
N SER A 49 -1.86 11.25 3.66
CA SER A 49 -1.62 12.59 4.19
C SER A 49 -0.35 13.19 3.59
N GLU A 50 0.65 12.34 3.36
CA GLU A 50 1.97 12.70 2.87
C GLU A 50 2.47 11.62 1.91
N ILE A 51 3.19 12.01 0.87
CA ILE A 51 3.75 11.10 -0.13
C ILE A 51 5.22 11.40 -0.36
N HIS A 52 6.06 10.38 -0.55
CA HIS A 52 7.49 10.50 -0.84
C HIS A 52 7.88 9.65 -2.04
N ASN A 53 8.46 10.30 -3.06
CA ASN A 53 9.11 9.59 -4.16
C ASN A 53 10.56 9.28 -3.77
N LEU A 54 10.82 8.02 -3.40
CA LEU A 54 12.15 7.59 -2.95
C LEU A 54 13.16 7.44 -4.11
N ARG A 55 12.73 7.57 -5.37
CA ARG A 55 13.65 7.70 -6.51
C ARG A 55 14.32 9.07 -6.51
N ASP A 56 13.53 10.12 -6.25
CA ASP A 56 13.98 11.51 -6.30
C ASP A 56 14.57 11.94 -4.96
N GLU A 57 13.99 11.45 -3.87
CA GLU A 57 14.40 11.75 -2.50
C GLU A 57 14.65 10.46 -1.70
N PRO A 58 15.78 9.75 -1.94
CA PRO A 58 16.05 8.46 -1.28
C PRO A 58 16.05 8.53 0.25
N GLU A 59 16.46 9.66 0.82
CA GLU A 59 16.56 9.89 2.27
C GLU A 59 15.28 10.49 2.88
N ALA A 60 14.17 10.60 2.14
CA ALA A 60 12.95 11.26 2.62
C ALA A 60 12.41 10.64 3.91
N LEU A 61 12.61 9.33 4.12
CA LEU A 61 12.17 8.65 5.33
C LEU A 61 13.08 8.84 6.54
N ALA A 62 14.32 9.37 6.36
CA ALA A 62 15.26 9.56 7.47
C ALA A 62 14.70 10.48 8.57
N ARG A 63 13.86 11.45 8.23
CA ARG A 63 13.17 12.34 9.17
C ARG A 63 12.31 11.63 10.21
N TYR A 64 11.88 10.40 9.92
CA TYR A 64 11.03 9.59 10.80
C TYR A 64 11.81 8.61 11.69
N THR A 65 13.14 8.68 11.66
CA THR A 65 14.00 7.81 12.50
C THR A 65 14.34 8.41 13.86
N ALA A 66 14.11 9.73 14.04
CA ALA A 66 14.37 10.42 15.30
C ALA A 66 13.60 9.77 16.47
N ASP A 67 14.11 9.95 17.70
CA ASP A 67 13.47 9.51 18.93
C ASP A 67 13.09 8.02 18.94
N LYS A 68 13.92 7.18 18.32
CA LYS A 68 13.75 5.74 18.13
C LYS A 68 12.65 5.35 17.13
N GLY A 69 12.14 6.29 16.34
CA GLY A 69 11.17 6.06 15.27
C GLY A 69 9.81 6.69 15.54
N TYR A 70 9.00 6.75 14.51
CA TYR A 70 7.83 7.60 14.44
C TYR A 70 6.51 6.83 14.26
N PHE A 71 6.48 5.79 13.40
CA PHE A 71 5.25 5.12 13.01
C PHE A 71 4.81 4.05 14.01
N ASP A 72 3.51 3.99 14.21
CA ASP A 72 2.85 2.95 15.01
C ASP A 72 2.73 1.63 14.24
N VAL A 73 2.43 1.74 12.94
CA VAL A 73 2.20 0.60 12.05
C VAL A 73 2.84 0.88 10.70
N MET A 74 3.40 -0.15 10.09
CA MET A 74 3.87 -0.15 8.72
C MET A 74 3.20 -1.28 7.94
N PHE A 75 2.81 -0.98 6.71
CA PHE A 75 2.45 -1.99 5.71
C PHE A 75 3.51 -1.96 4.61
N GLU A 76 4.24 -3.05 4.47
CA GLU A 76 5.20 -3.24 3.39
C GLU A 76 4.50 -3.97 2.24
N ALA A 77 4.18 -3.25 1.15
CA ALA A 77 3.43 -3.76 0.00
C ALA A 77 4.23 -3.74 -1.32
N SER A 78 5.53 -3.44 -1.25
CA SER A 78 6.42 -3.43 -2.42
C SER A 78 7.11 -4.77 -2.68
N GLY A 79 7.31 -5.58 -1.63
CA GLY A 79 8.15 -6.77 -1.64
C GLY A 79 9.66 -6.45 -1.71
N SER A 80 10.05 -5.19 -1.48
CA SER A 80 11.44 -4.75 -1.52
C SER A 80 12.13 -4.93 -0.18
N ALA A 81 13.26 -5.65 -0.18
CA ALA A 81 14.12 -5.77 0.99
C ALA A 81 14.61 -4.41 1.52
N HIS A 82 14.85 -3.46 0.62
CA HIS A 82 15.30 -2.11 0.96
C HIS A 82 14.18 -1.34 1.66
N ALA A 83 12.99 -1.34 1.10
CA ALA A 83 11.83 -0.67 1.68
C ALA A 83 11.48 -1.22 3.08
N LEU A 84 11.59 -2.55 3.27
CA LEU A 84 11.39 -3.16 4.59
C LEU A 84 12.44 -2.71 5.60
N ARG A 85 13.74 -2.69 5.22
CA ARG A 85 14.83 -2.28 6.13
C ARG A 85 14.69 -0.83 6.54
N ASP A 86 14.47 0.06 5.59
CA ASP A 86 14.33 1.49 5.85
C ASP A 86 13.09 1.77 6.71
N GLY A 87 11.98 1.14 6.37
CA GLY A 87 10.75 1.27 7.13
C GLY A 87 10.89 0.79 8.59
N LEU A 88 11.63 -0.30 8.85
CA LEU A 88 11.92 -0.78 10.20
C LEU A 88 12.65 0.28 11.04
N THR A 89 13.53 1.09 10.45
CA THR A 89 14.21 2.18 11.17
C THR A 89 13.24 3.28 11.61
N CYS A 90 12.18 3.49 10.84
CA CYS A 90 11.15 4.50 11.09
C CYS A 90 10.09 4.07 12.11
N MET A 91 10.07 2.78 12.50
CA MET A 91 9.11 2.27 13.48
C MET A 91 9.48 2.68 14.89
N ARG A 92 8.50 3.14 15.65
CA ARG A 92 8.67 3.33 17.10
C ARG A 92 8.82 1.97 17.82
N PRO A 93 9.35 1.95 19.04
CA PRO A 93 9.32 0.73 19.86
C PRO A 93 7.89 0.18 20.01
N ARG A 94 7.77 -1.16 19.94
CA ARG A 94 6.52 -1.90 19.98
C ARG A 94 5.55 -1.58 18.84
N GLY A 95 6.10 -1.08 17.71
CA GLY A 95 5.36 -0.90 16.46
C GLY A 95 5.04 -2.22 15.79
N ILE A 96 4.05 -2.20 14.90
CA ILE A 96 3.62 -3.38 14.13
C ILE A 96 4.05 -3.21 12.68
N VAL A 97 4.72 -4.20 12.12
CA VAL A 97 5.05 -4.26 10.69
C VAL A 97 4.32 -5.42 10.05
N VAL A 98 3.52 -5.13 9.04
CA VAL A 98 2.78 -6.13 8.26
C VAL A 98 3.41 -6.24 6.88
N THR A 99 3.98 -7.39 6.56
CA THR A 99 4.52 -7.69 5.24
C THR A 99 3.40 -8.24 4.35
N VAL A 100 3.14 -7.53 3.26
CA VAL A 100 2.08 -7.82 2.26
C VAL A 100 2.72 -8.15 0.92
N GLY A 101 3.83 -7.46 0.59
CA GLY A 101 4.57 -7.66 -0.64
C GLY A 101 5.30 -9.00 -0.66
N LEU A 102 5.33 -9.65 -1.83
CA LEU A 102 6.08 -10.89 -2.06
C LEU A 102 7.33 -10.55 -2.89
N GLY A 103 8.51 -10.75 -2.32
CA GLY A 103 9.79 -10.40 -2.94
C GLY A 103 10.89 -11.45 -2.82
N GLY A 104 10.57 -12.69 -2.44
CA GLY A 104 11.56 -13.74 -2.17
C GLY A 104 12.20 -13.62 -0.79
N ASP A 105 13.30 -14.31 -0.57
CA ASP A 105 14.00 -14.33 0.72
C ASP A 105 14.69 -13.00 1.00
N VAL A 106 14.43 -12.44 2.17
CA VAL A 106 14.90 -11.12 2.58
C VAL A 106 15.67 -11.20 3.89
N ALA A 107 16.91 -10.69 3.90
CA ALA A 107 17.66 -10.49 5.14
C ALA A 107 17.13 -9.24 5.87
N ILE A 108 16.71 -9.41 7.12
CA ILE A 108 16.22 -8.33 7.98
C ILE A 108 17.21 -8.02 9.11
N PRO A 109 17.28 -6.77 9.60
CA PRO A 109 18.09 -6.39 10.75
C PRO A 109 17.44 -6.89 12.05
N LEU A 110 17.61 -8.17 12.38
CA LEU A 110 16.93 -8.83 13.50
C LEU A 110 17.20 -8.13 14.83
N ASN A 111 18.42 -7.63 15.05
CA ASN A 111 18.75 -6.87 16.27
C ASN A 111 17.91 -5.61 16.43
N LEU A 112 17.52 -4.96 15.33
CA LEU A 112 16.61 -3.80 15.35
C LEU A 112 15.20 -4.23 15.74
N VAL A 113 14.71 -5.34 15.19
CA VAL A 113 13.39 -5.91 15.52
C VAL A 113 13.33 -6.24 17.02
N VAL A 114 14.36 -6.92 17.55
CA VAL A 114 14.46 -7.27 18.98
C VAL A 114 14.59 -6.02 19.85
N GLY A 115 15.51 -5.11 19.50
CA GLY A 115 15.78 -3.91 20.30
C GLY A 115 14.62 -2.91 20.37
N LYS A 116 13.73 -2.93 19.39
CA LYS A 116 12.49 -2.13 19.37
C LYS A 116 11.23 -2.94 19.77
N GLU A 117 11.34 -4.22 20.07
CA GLU A 117 10.19 -5.10 20.36
C GLU A 117 9.12 -5.04 19.24
N ILE A 118 9.56 -5.04 17.97
CA ILE A 118 8.66 -4.91 16.82
C ILE A 118 7.87 -6.21 16.62
N ASP A 119 6.56 -6.08 16.46
CA ASP A 119 5.68 -7.17 16.06
C ASP A 119 5.67 -7.28 14.53
N LEU A 120 6.40 -8.26 14.00
CA LEU A 120 6.51 -8.52 12.57
C LEU A 120 5.51 -9.60 12.15
N ARG A 121 4.60 -9.25 11.26
CA ARG A 121 3.49 -10.10 10.80
C ARG A 121 3.54 -10.31 9.30
N GLY A 122 3.30 -11.55 8.86
CA GLY A 122 2.96 -11.85 7.48
C GLY A 122 1.45 -11.82 7.25
N THR A 123 1.05 -11.57 6.02
CA THR A 123 -0.33 -11.75 5.55
C THR A 123 -0.34 -12.38 4.17
N PHE A 124 -1.27 -13.29 3.92
CA PHE A 124 -1.39 -13.98 2.64
C PHE A 124 -2.84 -14.38 2.37
N ARG A 125 -3.34 -14.02 1.17
CA ARG A 125 -4.72 -14.33 0.76
C ARG A 125 -5.76 -13.59 1.60
N PHE A 126 -6.96 -14.18 1.70
CA PHE A 126 -8.10 -13.62 2.41
C PHE A 126 -8.90 -14.75 3.09
N HIS A 127 -9.64 -14.37 4.08
CA HIS A 127 -10.54 -15.19 4.89
C HIS A 127 -11.90 -14.47 5.01
N PRO A 128 -12.51 -14.36 6.20
CA PRO A 128 -13.78 -13.63 6.40
C PRO A 128 -13.72 -12.16 5.98
N GLU A 129 -12.54 -11.56 5.90
CA GLU A 129 -12.32 -10.15 5.54
C GLU A 129 -12.81 -9.83 4.12
N PHE A 130 -12.92 -10.84 3.23
CA PHE A 130 -13.45 -10.63 1.89
C PHE A 130 -14.89 -10.12 1.93
N ALA A 131 -15.76 -10.75 2.74
CA ALA A 131 -17.14 -10.32 2.89
C ALA A 131 -17.24 -8.90 3.49
N GLN A 132 -16.35 -8.57 4.44
CA GLN A 132 -16.27 -7.23 5.01
C GLN A 132 -15.84 -6.20 3.98
N ALA A 133 -14.86 -6.52 3.11
CA ALA A 133 -14.42 -5.65 2.05
C ALA A 133 -15.56 -5.36 1.05
N VAL A 134 -16.32 -6.38 0.66
CA VAL A 134 -17.50 -6.24 -0.21
C VAL A 134 -18.56 -5.32 0.44
N ASP A 135 -18.84 -5.47 1.73
CA ASP A 135 -19.79 -4.60 2.45
C ASP A 135 -19.32 -3.14 2.45
N LEU A 136 -18.02 -2.91 2.74
CA LEU A 136 -17.45 -1.56 2.73
C LEU A 136 -17.55 -0.88 1.34
N LEU A 137 -17.32 -1.65 0.27
CA LEU A 137 -17.46 -1.16 -1.10
C LEU A 137 -18.93 -0.85 -1.44
N ASN A 138 -19.86 -1.76 -1.13
CA ASN A 138 -21.28 -1.59 -1.40
C ASN A 138 -21.87 -0.36 -0.65
N ARG A 139 -21.41 -0.14 0.56
CA ARG A 139 -21.79 1.03 1.37
C ARG A 139 -21.02 2.30 1.02
N LYS A 140 -20.12 2.24 0.02
CA LYS A 140 -19.29 3.36 -0.42
C LYS A 140 -18.47 3.99 0.71
N VAL A 141 -18.06 3.20 1.71
CA VAL A 141 -17.18 3.64 2.79
C VAL A 141 -15.76 3.84 2.25
N ILE A 142 -15.36 3.02 1.27
CA ILE A 142 -14.09 3.14 0.55
C ILE A 142 -14.41 3.34 -0.92
N ASP A 143 -13.92 4.43 -1.50
CA ASP A 143 -13.93 4.66 -2.95
C ASP A 143 -12.66 4.10 -3.56
N VAL A 144 -12.78 3.10 -4.42
CA VAL A 144 -11.66 2.45 -5.11
C VAL A 144 -11.49 2.91 -6.55
N THR A 145 -12.34 3.82 -7.03
CA THR A 145 -12.28 4.34 -8.41
C THR A 145 -10.92 4.95 -8.76
N PRO A 146 -10.18 5.62 -7.84
CA PRO A 146 -8.86 6.13 -8.14
C PRO A 146 -7.83 5.06 -8.52
N VAL A 147 -8.04 3.80 -8.10
CA VAL A 147 -7.14 2.69 -8.41
C VAL A 147 -7.40 2.12 -9.81
N ILE A 148 -8.62 2.24 -10.33
CA ILE A 148 -8.99 1.77 -11.67
C ILE A 148 -8.45 2.77 -12.69
N SER A 149 -7.35 2.44 -13.35
CA SER A 149 -6.72 3.32 -14.34
C SER A 149 -7.35 3.20 -15.72
N HIS A 150 -7.81 1.99 -16.09
CA HIS A 150 -8.38 1.71 -17.41
C HIS A 150 -9.54 0.73 -17.29
N THR A 151 -10.58 1.00 -18.10
CA THR A 151 -11.68 0.06 -18.36
C THR A 151 -11.69 -0.20 -19.86
N ILE A 152 -11.49 -1.45 -20.26
CA ILE A 152 -11.29 -1.86 -21.67
C ILE A 152 -12.35 -2.90 -22.00
N ALA A 153 -12.94 -2.78 -23.18
CA ALA A 153 -13.94 -3.73 -23.66
C ALA A 153 -13.37 -5.17 -23.73
N PHE A 154 -14.16 -6.16 -23.37
CA PHE A 154 -13.72 -7.57 -23.36
C PHE A 154 -13.15 -8.03 -24.71
N GLN A 155 -13.65 -7.51 -25.83
CA GLN A 155 -13.17 -7.79 -27.17
C GLN A 155 -11.69 -7.43 -27.36
N GLU A 156 -11.18 -6.50 -26.56
CA GLU A 156 -9.78 -6.02 -26.58
C GLU A 156 -8.97 -6.60 -25.41
N ALA A 157 -9.36 -7.79 -24.90
CA ALA A 157 -8.76 -8.39 -23.72
C ALA A 157 -7.24 -8.59 -23.84
N VAL A 158 -6.73 -8.94 -25.03
CA VAL A 158 -5.28 -9.11 -25.25
C VAL A 158 -4.54 -7.81 -24.94
N GLN A 159 -4.99 -6.69 -25.49
CA GLN A 159 -4.42 -5.36 -25.23
C GLN A 159 -4.54 -4.98 -23.75
N ALA A 160 -5.66 -5.32 -23.11
CA ALA A 160 -5.86 -5.06 -21.69
C ALA A 160 -4.85 -5.82 -20.82
N PHE A 161 -4.52 -7.07 -21.14
CA PHE A 161 -3.49 -7.85 -20.44
C PHE A 161 -2.09 -7.30 -20.66
N GLU A 162 -1.74 -6.87 -21.87
CA GLU A 162 -0.47 -6.21 -22.16
C GLU A 162 -0.33 -4.93 -21.33
N LEU A 163 -1.35 -4.08 -21.34
CA LEU A 163 -1.37 -2.85 -20.57
C LEU A 163 -1.29 -3.11 -19.05
N ALA A 164 -1.98 -4.12 -18.54
CA ALA A 164 -1.93 -4.49 -17.13
C ALA A 164 -0.53 -4.96 -16.68
N GLY A 165 0.29 -5.45 -17.61
CA GLY A 165 1.71 -5.79 -17.37
C GLY A 165 2.62 -4.56 -17.25
N ASP A 166 2.23 -3.42 -17.82
CA ASP A 166 3.00 -2.18 -17.79
C ASP A 166 2.63 -1.32 -16.57
N LYS A 167 3.42 -1.49 -15.50
CA LYS A 167 3.22 -0.76 -14.23
C LYS A 167 3.47 0.76 -14.34
N GLN A 168 4.04 1.24 -15.44
CA GLN A 168 4.23 2.69 -15.66
C GLN A 168 2.96 3.33 -16.21
N GLN A 169 2.19 2.58 -17.01
CA GLN A 169 0.99 3.06 -17.68
C GLN A 169 -0.29 2.71 -16.92
N ALA A 170 -0.32 1.57 -16.23
CA ALA A 170 -1.55 1.10 -15.59
C ALA A 170 -1.37 0.76 -14.11
N MET A 171 -2.34 1.19 -13.31
CA MET A 171 -2.49 0.78 -11.92
C MET A 171 -3.36 -0.50 -11.82
N LYS A 172 -4.59 -0.40 -12.29
CA LYS A 172 -5.54 -1.52 -12.39
C LYS A 172 -6.33 -1.40 -13.68
N VAL A 173 -6.27 -2.45 -14.51
CA VAL A 173 -7.08 -2.58 -15.72
C VAL A 173 -8.27 -3.48 -15.41
N VAL A 174 -9.46 -3.06 -15.84
CA VAL A 174 -10.71 -3.81 -15.70
C VAL A 174 -11.27 -4.09 -17.09
N LEU A 175 -11.76 -5.30 -17.32
CA LEU A 175 -12.47 -5.67 -18.54
C LEU A 175 -13.96 -5.37 -18.38
N ASP A 176 -14.52 -4.66 -19.35
CA ASP A 176 -15.94 -4.41 -19.46
C ASP A 176 -16.57 -5.43 -20.42
N PHE A 177 -17.47 -6.23 -19.88
CA PHE A 177 -18.21 -7.25 -20.65
C PHE A 177 -19.48 -6.70 -21.31
N GLY A 178 -19.79 -5.42 -21.09
CA GLY A 178 -21.06 -4.82 -21.52
C GLY A 178 -22.24 -5.53 -20.85
N VAL A 179 -22.88 -4.91 -19.90
CA VAL A 179 -24.17 -5.42 -19.40
C VAL A 179 -25.20 -5.13 -20.50
N PRO A 180 -25.93 -6.15 -21.03
CA PRO A 180 -27.05 -5.85 -21.91
C PRO A 180 -28.01 -4.92 -21.15
N ASP A 181 -28.39 -3.82 -21.77
CA ASP A 181 -29.48 -2.96 -21.25
C ASP A 181 -30.72 -3.86 -21.08
N GLN A 182 -31.16 -4.01 -19.82
CA GLN A 182 -32.43 -4.67 -19.48
C GLN A 182 -33.56 -3.73 -19.63
#